data_130d7136ef48ecf72768d3c32efb68e2
#
_entry.id   130d7136ef48ecf72768d3c32efb68e2
#
_cell.length_a   1.000
_cell.length_b   1.000
_cell.length_c   1.000
_cell.angle_alpha   90.00
_cell.angle_beta   90.00
_cell.angle_gamma   90.00
#
_symmetry.space_group_name_H-M   'P 1'
#
loop_
_entity.id
_entity.type
_entity.pdbx_description
1 polymer ?
#
loop_
_entity_poly.entity_id
_entity_poly.type
_entity_poly.pdbx_seq_one_letter_code
_entity_poly.pdbx_strand_id
1 'polypeptide(L)'
;MATKPRLLCVDDEQDLLDGLRLSLRKMYEVTVAISGAEALAVFDAARTDPDQEPFAAVVSDMRMPNMNGAQFLTEILRRCPTTPRILLSGQADLASTIAAINDAKIFRFLTKPCDPALLAETVAEAMEIERLRNAERVLLDQTLRGAVSMLTEVLGLVSIGAYSRTMRVRDIVMQMSAALERKLYWDLDMATLLSQVGCVVVADDQEGEIQTTHGEIAAHLLENIPRLEPVADIVRVQHAHAPITDADDANTWTDEQLNAEMLRAAVAYDALLSAGESRPAAIEALAATTTPPPRFILDALNECQPGNDVLVEASVFVGDLVPGMHLLHDLYAASGAKLAGEATTLAAVLIARIRGFAGNVGVEEPIAVMAPRSAISRLRVPR
;
A
#
# COMPACT_ATOMS: atom_id res chain seq x y z
N MET A 1 -13.77 -5.53 27.53
CA MET A 1 -15.07 -4.88 27.25
C MET A 1 -14.90 -4.18 25.92
N ALA A 2 -15.82 -4.35 24.95
CA ALA A 2 -15.72 -3.60 23.70
C ALA A 2 -15.82 -2.09 24.01
N THR A 3 -14.88 -1.31 23.50
CA THR A 3 -14.89 0.15 23.61
C THR A 3 -16.11 0.68 22.85
N LYS A 4 -16.80 1.66 23.44
CA LYS A 4 -17.95 2.29 22.76
C LYS A 4 -17.43 3.10 21.58
N PRO A 5 -18.12 3.04 20.41
CA PRO A 5 -17.76 3.90 19.29
C PRO A 5 -17.86 5.38 19.65
N ARG A 6 -16.91 6.18 19.19
CA ARG A 6 -16.87 7.63 19.44
C ARG A 6 -17.75 8.38 18.46
N LEU A 7 -18.60 9.27 18.97
CA LEU A 7 -19.50 10.11 18.20
C LEU A 7 -19.21 11.57 18.47
N LEU A 8 -19.00 12.38 17.43
CA LEU A 8 -18.87 13.84 17.54
C LEU A 8 -20.20 14.50 17.24
N CYS A 9 -20.72 15.27 18.20
CA CYS A 9 -21.94 16.04 18.05
C CYS A 9 -21.62 17.54 18.09
N VAL A 10 -22.10 18.31 17.12
CA VAL A 10 -21.81 19.72 16.94
C VAL A 10 -23.08 20.54 16.82
N ASP A 11 -23.27 21.49 17.71
CA ASP A 11 -24.41 22.39 17.76
C ASP A 11 -24.02 23.65 18.52
N ASP A 12 -24.52 24.82 18.18
CA ASP A 12 -24.22 26.05 18.94
C ASP A 12 -25.09 26.20 20.21
N GLU A 13 -26.08 25.33 20.39
CA GLU A 13 -26.93 25.27 21.57
C GLU A 13 -26.43 24.21 22.58
N GLN A 14 -25.78 24.64 23.67
CA GLN A 14 -25.23 23.74 24.69
C GLN A 14 -26.28 22.79 25.29
N ASP A 15 -27.50 23.27 25.52
CA ASP A 15 -28.58 22.47 26.11
C ASP A 15 -28.99 21.29 25.20
N LEU A 16 -28.93 21.48 23.88
CA LEU A 16 -29.17 20.39 22.91
C LEU A 16 -28.04 19.38 22.92
N LEU A 17 -26.79 19.83 22.99
CA LEU A 17 -25.62 18.95 23.09
C LEU A 17 -25.67 18.11 24.35
N ASP A 18 -26.03 18.68 25.49
CA ASP A 18 -26.18 17.95 26.75
C ASP A 18 -27.30 16.91 26.69
N GLY A 19 -28.41 17.26 26.04
CA GLY A 19 -29.51 16.34 25.76
C GLY A 19 -29.08 15.16 24.87
N LEU A 20 -28.37 15.43 23.77
CA LEU A 20 -27.82 14.40 22.88
C LEU A 20 -26.83 13.50 23.59
N ARG A 21 -25.90 14.09 24.37
CA ARG A 21 -24.92 13.35 25.16
C ARG A 21 -25.59 12.42 26.16
N LEU A 22 -26.61 12.91 26.88
CA LEU A 22 -27.33 12.10 27.85
C LEU A 22 -28.06 10.93 27.21
N SER A 23 -28.68 11.17 26.06
CA SER A 23 -29.47 10.16 25.33
C SER A 23 -28.61 9.08 24.70
N LEU A 24 -27.46 9.44 24.14
CA LEU A 24 -26.61 8.56 23.35
C LEU A 24 -25.48 7.88 24.15
N ARG A 25 -25.17 8.37 25.39
CA ARG A 25 -24.03 7.87 26.23
C ARG A 25 -24.04 6.36 26.54
N LYS A 26 -25.20 5.73 26.46
CA LYS A 26 -25.31 4.28 26.71
C LYS A 26 -24.66 3.48 25.59
N MET A 27 -24.76 3.96 24.36
CA MET A 27 -24.31 3.27 23.13
C MET A 27 -22.98 3.83 22.61
N TYR A 28 -22.76 5.13 22.79
CA TYR A 28 -21.61 5.84 22.21
C TYR A 28 -20.82 6.60 23.27
N GLU A 29 -19.54 6.82 22.99
CA GLU A 29 -18.71 7.82 23.66
C GLU A 29 -18.93 9.15 22.92
N VAL A 30 -19.74 10.02 23.49
CA VAL A 30 -20.15 11.27 22.84
C VAL A 30 -19.22 12.40 23.22
N THR A 31 -18.52 12.95 22.25
CA THR A 31 -17.79 14.21 22.31
C THR A 31 -18.67 15.31 21.72
N VAL A 32 -18.70 16.47 22.36
CA VAL A 32 -19.51 17.62 21.94
C VAL A 32 -18.61 18.80 21.60
N ALA A 33 -19.05 19.63 20.66
CA ALA A 33 -18.42 20.89 20.30
C ALA A 33 -19.49 21.95 19.97
N ILE A 34 -19.28 23.18 20.40
CA ILE A 34 -20.24 24.28 20.25
C ILE A 34 -20.06 25.08 18.96
N SER A 35 -19.11 24.69 18.12
CA SER A 35 -18.88 25.35 16.83
C SER A 35 -18.17 24.39 15.85
N GLY A 36 -18.29 24.68 14.55
CA GLY A 36 -17.58 23.94 13.52
C GLY A 36 -16.05 24.03 13.65
N ALA A 37 -15.52 25.18 14.07
CA ALA A 37 -14.08 25.36 14.25
C ALA A 37 -13.52 24.52 15.42
N GLU A 38 -14.23 24.49 16.54
CA GLU A 38 -13.87 23.65 17.69
C GLU A 38 -13.97 22.17 17.33
N ALA A 39 -15.04 21.79 16.62
CA ALA A 39 -15.25 20.42 16.17
C ALA A 39 -14.12 19.92 15.23
N LEU A 40 -13.65 20.78 14.30
CA LEU A 40 -12.50 20.46 13.45
C LEU A 40 -11.22 20.25 14.25
N ALA A 41 -10.94 21.11 15.23
CA ALA A 41 -9.76 20.96 16.09
C ALA A 41 -9.81 19.65 16.89
N VAL A 42 -10.97 19.30 17.46
CA VAL A 42 -11.20 18.04 18.19
C VAL A 42 -11.08 16.84 17.26
N PHE A 43 -11.61 16.94 16.05
CA PHE A 43 -11.55 15.86 15.05
C PHE A 43 -10.10 15.61 14.60
N ASP A 44 -9.35 16.66 14.31
CA ASP A 44 -7.95 16.57 13.88
C ASP A 44 -7.04 16.04 15.01
N ALA A 45 -7.25 16.49 16.26
CA ALA A 45 -6.54 15.98 17.42
C ALA A 45 -6.75 14.46 17.60
N ALA A 46 -8.00 13.99 17.48
CA ALA A 46 -8.30 12.56 17.59
C ALA A 46 -7.69 11.72 16.46
N ARG A 47 -7.44 12.31 15.28
CA ARG A 47 -6.78 11.63 14.16
C ARG A 47 -5.27 11.50 14.32
N THR A 48 -4.65 12.44 14.99
CA THR A 48 -3.19 12.48 15.17
C THR A 48 -2.72 11.74 16.43
N ASP A 49 -3.63 11.46 17.35
CA ASP A 49 -3.34 10.73 18.58
C ASP A 49 -3.47 9.22 18.35
N PRO A 50 -2.37 8.45 18.37
CA PRO A 50 -2.39 7.01 18.14
C PRO A 50 -3.12 6.22 19.24
N ASP A 51 -3.32 6.81 20.44
CA ASP A 51 -3.98 6.20 21.56
C ASP A 51 -5.50 6.45 21.56
N GLN A 52 -6.01 7.25 20.62
CA GLN A 52 -7.43 7.53 20.47
C GLN A 52 -8.06 6.82 19.29
N GLU A 53 -9.20 6.17 19.54
CA GLU A 53 -10.04 5.66 18.45
C GLU A 53 -10.62 6.84 17.62
N PRO A 54 -10.63 6.72 16.28
CA PRO A 54 -11.22 7.75 15.44
C PRO A 54 -12.72 7.90 15.68
N PHE A 55 -13.28 9.04 15.32
CA PHE A 55 -14.74 9.22 15.37
C PHE A 55 -15.45 8.31 14.37
N ALA A 56 -16.35 7.49 14.88
CA ALA A 56 -17.12 6.54 14.10
C ALA A 56 -18.26 7.20 13.29
N ALA A 57 -18.74 8.36 13.72
CA ALA A 57 -19.68 9.22 12.98
C ALA A 57 -19.62 10.66 13.51
N VAL A 58 -20.11 11.58 12.68
CA VAL A 58 -20.25 13.00 13.02
C VAL A 58 -21.70 13.44 12.79
N VAL A 59 -22.28 14.11 13.77
CA VAL A 59 -23.61 14.73 13.74
C VAL A 59 -23.44 16.23 13.90
N SER A 60 -23.97 17.03 12.99
CA SER A 60 -23.88 18.49 13.04
C SER A 60 -25.21 19.15 12.88
N ASP A 61 -25.45 20.21 13.64
CA ASP A 61 -26.51 21.15 13.28
C ASP A 61 -26.19 21.89 11.99
N MET A 62 -27.24 22.29 11.27
CA MET A 62 -27.11 23.07 10.01
C MET A 62 -26.77 24.53 10.31
N ARG A 63 -27.38 25.14 11.33
CA ARG A 63 -27.27 26.58 11.61
C ARG A 63 -26.33 26.86 12.75
N MET A 64 -25.08 27.11 12.43
CA MET A 64 -24.08 27.53 13.40
C MET A 64 -23.44 28.85 12.98
N PRO A 65 -23.01 29.71 13.92
CA PRO A 65 -22.27 30.93 13.62
C PRO A 65 -20.94 30.65 12.92
N ASN A 66 -20.52 31.55 12.03
CA ASN A 66 -19.25 31.54 11.28
C ASN A 66 -19.09 30.37 10.29
N MET A 67 -19.35 29.14 10.68
CA MET A 67 -19.26 27.95 9.86
C MET A 67 -20.52 27.13 10.03
N ASN A 68 -21.35 27.02 8.99
CA ASN A 68 -22.54 26.20 9.05
C ASN A 68 -22.22 24.70 8.97
N GLY A 69 -23.20 23.84 9.32
CA GLY A 69 -23.01 22.41 9.36
C GLY A 69 -22.61 21.78 8.03
N ALA A 70 -23.10 22.31 6.91
CA ALA A 70 -22.74 21.85 5.59
C ALA A 70 -21.26 22.12 5.27
N GLN A 71 -20.77 23.31 5.56
CA GLN A 71 -19.38 23.67 5.40
C GLN A 71 -18.49 22.81 6.30
N PHE A 72 -18.88 22.65 7.56
CA PHE A 72 -18.17 21.79 8.51
C PHE A 72 -18.10 20.33 8.01
N LEU A 73 -19.22 19.74 7.60
CA LEU A 73 -19.26 18.35 7.13
C LEU A 73 -18.51 18.17 5.80
N THR A 74 -18.42 19.20 4.95
CA THR A 74 -17.55 19.20 3.76
C THR A 74 -16.06 19.13 4.16
N GLU A 75 -15.67 19.86 5.20
CA GLU A 75 -14.31 19.79 5.73
C GLU A 75 -14.01 18.41 6.35
N ILE A 76 -14.98 17.79 7.02
CA ILE A 76 -14.85 16.40 7.50
C ILE A 76 -14.70 15.43 6.32
N LEU A 77 -15.48 15.59 5.23
CA LEU A 77 -15.35 14.77 4.03
C LEU A 77 -13.91 14.82 3.44
N ARG A 78 -13.32 16.00 3.38
CA ARG A 78 -11.94 16.17 2.88
C ARG A 78 -10.90 15.49 3.77
N ARG A 79 -11.09 15.56 5.10
CA ARG A 79 -10.17 14.98 6.08
C ARG A 79 -10.31 13.48 6.25
N CYS A 80 -11.55 12.99 6.23
CA CYS A 80 -11.86 11.57 6.38
C CYS A 80 -13.13 11.21 5.58
N PRO A 81 -12.99 10.79 4.32
CA PRO A 81 -14.13 10.47 3.45
C PRO A 81 -15.02 9.35 3.98
N THR A 82 -14.46 8.46 4.78
CA THR A 82 -15.13 7.27 5.32
C THR A 82 -15.96 7.54 6.58
N THR A 83 -15.77 8.67 7.27
CA THR A 83 -16.56 8.98 8.46
C THR A 83 -18.00 9.37 8.06
N PRO A 84 -19.04 8.64 8.50
CA PRO A 84 -20.42 9.00 8.26
C PRO A 84 -20.79 10.39 8.80
N ARG A 85 -21.52 11.15 8.01
CA ARG A 85 -21.90 12.53 8.27
C ARG A 85 -23.41 12.65 8.29
N ILE A 86 -23.96 13.08 9.41
CA ILE A 86 -25.39 13.25 9.64
C ILE A 86 -25.63 14.73 9.91
N LEU A 87 -26.63 15.31 9.25
CA LEU A 87 -26.99 16.71 9.40
C LEU A 87 -28.33 16.82 10.13
N LEU A 88 -28.39 17.65 11.16
CA LEU A 88 -29.64 18.09 11.81
C LEU A 88 -30.08 19.43 11.22
N SER A 89 -31.33 19.58 10.84
CA SER A 89 -31.83 20.79 10.15
C SER A 89 -33.21 21.18 10.64
N GLY A 90 -33.45 22.47 10.79
CA GLY A 90 -34.80 23.00 11.03
C GLY A 90 -35.69 22.95 9.77
N GLN A 91 -36.99 23.02 9.94
CA GLN A 91 -37.98 22.97 8.83
C GLN A 91 -37.80 24.06 7.75
N ALA A 92 -37.12 25.17 8.09
CA ALA A 92 -36.96 26.31 7.17
C ALA A 92 -35.75 26.18 6.23
N ASP A 93 -34.94 25.12 6.32
CA ASP A 93 -33.63 25.02 5.66
C ASP A 93 -33.59 24.14 4.41
N LEU A 94 -34.74 23.66 3.93
CA LEU A 94 -34.82 22.65 2.86
C LEU A 94 -34.07 23.02 1.58
N ALA A 95 -34.08 24.27 1.16
CA ALA A 95 -33.42 24.69 -0.08
C ALA A 95 -31.87 24.72 0.01
N SER A 96 -31.34 25.15 1.15
CA SER A 96 -29.87 25.13 1.43
C SER A 96 -29.36 23.72 1.76
N THR A 97 -30.22 22.85 2.25
CA THR A 97 -29.91 21.44 2.59
C THR A 97 -29.63 20.61 1.33
N ILE A 98 -30.33 20.86 0.20
CA ILE A 98 -30.14 20.08 -1.04
C ILE A 98 -28.73 20.29 -1.63
N ALA A 99 -28.23 21.52 -1.67
CA ALA A 99 -26.85 21.78 -2.11
C ALA A 99 -25.81 21.14 -1.17
N ALA A 100 -26.05 21.24 0.13
CA ALA A 100 -25.20 20.67 1.16
C ALA A 100 -25.11 19.14 1.13
N ILE A 101 -26.21 18.46 0.78
CA ILE A 101 -26.24 16.99 0.67
C ILE A 101 -25.28 16.50 -0.42
N ASN A 102 -25.23 17.19 -1.56
CA ASN A 102 -24.38 16.79 -2.67
C ASN A 102 -22.89 17.08 -2.40
N ASP A 103 -22.58 18.26 -1.86
CA ASP A 103 -21.19 18.70 -1.66
C ASP A 103 -20.50 17.96 -0.50
N ALA A 104 -21.20 17.71 0.60
CA ALA A 104 -20.67 17.06 1.79
C ALA A 104 -20.88 15.53 1.80
N LYS A 105 -21.51 14.94 0.78
CA LYS A 105 -21.89 13.50 0.72
C LYS A 105 -22.51 13.05 2.05
N ILE A 106 -23.52 13.78 2.51
CA ILE A 106 -24.21 13.53 3.78
C ILE A 106 -24.90 12.18 3.73
N PHE A 107 -24.73 11.36 4.75
CA PHE A 107 -25.40 10.06 4.86
C PHE A 107 -26.90 10.21 4.99
N ARG A 108 -27.34 11.08 5.93
CA ARG A 108 -28.75 11.39 6.15
C ARG A 108 -28.89 12.76 6.80
N PHE A 109 -29.98 13.45 6.49
CA PHE A 109 -30.42 14.60 7.26
C PHE A 109 -31.64 14.24 8.11
N LEU A 110 -31.74 14.85 9.27
CA LEU A 110 -32.89 14.70 10.20
C LEU A 110 -33.43 16.08 10.56
N THR A 111 -34.75 16.18 10.67
CA THR A 111 -35.39 17.44 11.01
C THR A 111 -35.45 17.63 12.52
N LYS A 112 -35.16 18.85 12.99
CA LYS A 112 -35.38 19.25 14.39
C LYS A 112 -36.86 19.62 14.60
N PRO A 113 -37.51 19.24 15.75
CA PRO A 113 -36.95 18.41 16.82
C PRO A 113 -36.75 16.94 16.38
N CYS A 114 -35.60 16.37 16.67
CA CYS A 114 -35.28 14.99 16.33
C CYS A 114 -35.48 14.07 17.53
N ASP A 115 -36.19 12.96 17.34
CA ASP A 115 -36.30 11.92 18.34
C ASP A 115 -34.90 11.29 18.58
N PRO A 116 -34.41 11.27 19.83
CA PRO A 116 -33.13 10.63 20.14
C PRO A 116 -33.07 9.16 19.72
N ALA A 117 -34.16 8.43 19.69
CA ALA A 117 -34.20 7.05 19.22
C ALA A 117 -33.95 6.97 17.71
N LEU A 118 -34.59 7.86 16.91
CA LEU A 118 -34.36 7.95 15.47
C LEU A 118 -32.92 8.36 15.14
N LEU A 119 -32.34 9.30 15.89
CA LEU A 119 -30.96 9.67 15.72
C LEU A 119 -30.02 8.50 16.01
N ALA A 120 -30.24 7.77 17.11
CA ALA A 120 -29.44 6.61 17.47
C ALA A 120 -29.51 5.51 16.41
N GLU A 121 -30.69 5.23 15.86
CA GLU A 121 -30.91 4.28 14.77
C GLU A 121 -30.16 4.74 13.50
N THR A 122 -30.27 6.02 13.14
CA THR A 122 -29.57 6.59 11.97
C THR A 122 -28.05 6.50 12.11
N VAL A 123 -27.52 6.79 13.29
CA VAL A 123 -26.07 6.66 13.57
C VAL A 123 -25.64 5.20 13.45
N ALA A 124 -26.41 4.27 14.03
CA ALA A 124 -26.12 2.83 13.96
C ALA A 124 -26.13 2.32 12.51
N GLU A 125 -27.12 2.71 11.71
CA GLU A 125 -27.24 2.36 10.29
C GLU A 125 -26.04 2.91 9.48
N ALA A 126 -25.68 4.18 9.70
CA ALA A 126 -24.57 4.82 9.03
C ALA A 126 -23.23 4.11 9.33
N MET A 127 -23.01 3.77 10.59
CA MET A 127 -21.80 3.05 11.01
C MET A 127 -21.76 1.63 10.45
N GLU A 128 -22.87 0.92 10.41
CA GLU A 128 -22.90 -0.44 9.88
C GLU A 128 -22.65 -0.46 8.37
N ILE A 129 -23.21 0.49 7.62
CA ILE A 129 -22.94 0.60 6.18
C ILE A 129 -21.47 0.89 5.92
N GLU A 130 -20.83 1.81 6.68
CA GLU A 130 -19.40 2.08 6.52
C GLU A 130 -18.54 0.91 6.99
N ARG A 131 -18.93 0.20 8.04
CA ARG A 131 -18.26 -1.03 8.48
C ARG A 131 -18.27 -2.09 7.37
N LEU A 132 -19.41 -2.29 6.72
CA LEU A 132 -19.55 -3.26 5.62
C LEU A 132 -18.73 -2.83 4.40
N ARG A 133 -18.76 -1.56 4.00
CA ARG A 133 -17.94 -1.01 2.92
C ARG A 133 -16.45 -1.17 3.19
N ASN A 134 -16.03 -0.90 4.42
CA ASN A 134 -14.64 -1.04 4.80
C ASN A 134 -14.20 -2.52 4.82
N ALA A 135 -15.05 -3.42 5.34
CA ALA A 135 -14.80 -4.85 5.34
C ALA A 135 -14.69 -5.41 3.91
N GLU A 136 -15.58 -4.99 3.00
CA GLU A 136 -15.52 -5.32 1.58
C GLU A 136 -14.23 -4.83 0.94
N ARG A 137 -13.85 -3.56 1.20
CA ARG A 137 -12.61 -2.97 0.69
C ARG A 137 -11.37 -3.74 1.17
N VAL A 138 -11.30 -4.03 2.47
CA VAL A 138 -10.19 -4.79 3.05
C VAL A 138 -10.10 -6.20 2.45
N LEU A 139 -11.24 -6.88 2.30
CA LEU A 139 -11.29 -8.21 1.68
C LEU A 139 -10.80 -8.18 0.24
N LEU A 140 -11.25 -7.22 -0.56
CA LEU A 140 -10.80 -7.04 -1.95
C LEU A 140 -9.31 -6.74 -2.02
N ASP A 141 -8.78 -5.85 -1.17
CA ASP A 141 -7.36 -5.52 -1.11
C ASP A 141 -6.51 -6.73 -0.73
N GLN A 142 -6.96 -7.53 0.23
CA GLN A 142 -6.27 -8.77 0.63
C GLN A 142 -6.30 -9.82 -0.49
N THR A 143 -7.43 -9.96 -1.18
CA THR A 143 -7.57 -10.90 -2.30
C THR A 143 -6.67 -10.50 -3.46
N LEU A 144 -6.63 -9.22 -3.82
CA LEU A 144 -5.74 -8.70 -4.87
C LEU A 144 -4.27 -8.89 -4.49
N ARG A 145 -3.87 -8.56 -3.26
CA ARG A 145 -2.50 -8.81 -2.78
C ARG A 145 -2.11 -10.28 -2.87
N GLY A 146 -3.00 -11.17 -2.46
CA GLY A 146 -2.78 -12.61 -2.56
C GLY A 146 -2.60 -13.07 -4.01
N ALA A 147 -3.44 -12.58 -4.93
CA ALA A 147 -3.34 -12.89 -6.35
C ALA A 147 -2.05 -12.35 -6.97
N VAL A 148 -1.66 -11.12 -6.65
CA VAL A 148 -0.40 -10.51 -7.13
C VAL A 148 0.81 -11.27 -6.58
N SER A 149 0.82 -11.63 -5.30
CA SER A 149 1.90 -12.45 -4.73
C SER A 149 2.03 -13.79 -5.44
N MET A 150 0.92 -14.45 -5.73
CA MET A 150 0.93 -15.71 -6.48
C MET A 150 1.45 -15.53 -7.92
N LEU A 151 1.05 -14.45 -8.61
CA LEU A 151 1.58 -14.13 -9.94
C LEU A 151 3.08 -13.85 -9.91
N THR A 152 3.57 -13.15 -8.88
CA THR A 152 5.00 -12.88 -8.69
C THR A 152 5.79 -14.18 -8.43
N GLU A 153 5.21 -15.14 -7.67
CA GLU A 153 5.82 -16.46 -7.49
C GLU A 153 5.87 -17.25 -8.80
N VAL A 154 4.79 -17.21 -9.61
CA VAL A 154 4.75 -17.82 -10.95
C VAL A 154 5.81 -17.18 -11.87
N LEU A 155 5.98 -15.86 -11.82
CA LEU A 155 7.05 -15.17 -12.54
C LEU A 155 8.42 -15.75 -12.16
N GLY A 156 8.65 -16.04 -10.87
CA GLY A 156 9.88 -16.68 -10.41
C GLY A 156 10.13 -18.08 -10.97
N LEU A 157 9.06 -18.81 -11.31
CA LEU A 157 9.17 -20.13 -11.94
C LEU A 157 9.48 -20.04 -13.45
N VAL A 158 9.08 -18.95 -14.11
CA VAL A 158 9.24 -18.75 -15.56
C VAL A 158 10.50 -17.95 -15.87
N SER A 159 10.79 -16.92 -15.09
CA SER A 159 11.95 -16.04 -15.28
C SER A 159 12.58 -15.64 -13.93
N ILE A 160 13.66 -16.31 -13.59
CA ILE A 160 14.45 -16.04 -12.37
C ILE A 160 14.97 -14.60 -12.37
N GLY A 161 15.44 -14.12 -13.53
CA GLY A 161 15.98 -12.78 -13.69
C GLY A 161 14.93 -11.70 -13.41
N ALA A 162 13.72 -11.84 -13.98
CA ALA A 162 12.61 -10.91 -13.77
C ALA A 162 12.15 -10.89 -12.29
N TYR A 163 12.02 -12.07 -11.68
CA TYR A 163 11.67 -12.16 -10.25
C TYR A 163 12.71 -11.50 -9.34
N SER A 164 14.00 -11.82 -9.57
CA SER A 164 15.09 -11.25 -8.77
C SER A 164 15.14 -9.72 -8.91
N ARG A 165 14.94 -9.20 -10.12
CA ARG A 165 14.84 -7.76 -10.37
C ARG A 165 13.65 -7.15 -9.62
N THR A 166 12.46 -7.78 -9.69
CA THR A 166 11.28 -7.34 -8.93
C THR A 166 11.58 -7.20 -7.45
N MET A 167 12.23 -8.19 -6.85
CA MET A 167 12.54 -8.15 -5.41
C MET A 167 13.55 -7.05 -5.05
N ARG A 168 14.60 -6.86 -5.87
CA ARG A 168 15.59 -5.78 -5.66
C ARG A 168 14.94 -4.40 -5.81
N VAL A 169 14.18 -4.19 -6.88
CA VAL A 169 13.45 -2.92 -7.10
C VAL A 169 12.50 -2.63 -5.95
N ARG A 170 11.79 -3.66 -5.45
CA ARG A 170 10.89 -3.52 -4.30
C ARG A 170 11.63 -3.11 -3.02
N ASP A 171 12.80 -3.69 -2.76
CA ASP A 171 13.63 -3.31 -1.61
C ASP A 171 14.07 -1.84 -1.71
N ILE A 172 14.50 -1.39 -2.89
CA ILE A 172 14.87 0.00 -3.15
C ILE A 172 13.66 0.94 -2.90
N VAL A 173 12.49 0.62 -3.47
CA VAL A 173 11.27 1.42 -3.29
C VAL A 173 10.85 1.52 -1.82
N MET A 174 10.93 0.42 -1.08
CA MET A 174 10.63 0.43 0.37
C MET A 174 11.59 1.33 1.14
N GLN A 175 12.88 1.28 0.85
CA GLN A 175 13.87 2.12 1.50
C GLN A 175 13.72 3.60 1.11
N MET A 176 13.44 3.91 -0.16
CA MET A 176 13.11 5.27 -0.60
C MET A 176 11.88 5.81 0.12
N SER A 177 10.82 5.00 0.26
CA SER A 177 9.61 5.40 1.00
C SER A 177 9.93 5.76 2.45
N ALA A 178 10.79 4.98 3.10
CA ALA A 178 11.23 5.26 4.47
C ALA A 178 12.10 6.54 4.55
N ALA A 179 13.04 6.75 3.61
CA ALA A 179 13.89 7.94 3.55
C ALA A 179 13.08 9.22 3.31
N LEU A 180 11.99 9.13 2.53
CA LEU A 180 11.08 10.24 2.29
C LEU A 180 10.04 10.43 3.40
N GLU A 181 10.11 9.65 4.48
CA GLU A 181 9.11 9.64 5.57
C GLU A 181 7.67 9.44 5.07
N ARG A 182 7.51 8.72 3.94
CA ARG A 182 6.22 8.45 3.33
C ARG A 182 5.80 7.01 3.55
N LYS A 183 4.49 6.85 3.77
CA LYS A 183 3.91 5.51 3.80
C LYS A 183 3.98 4.89 2.41
N LEU A 184 4.46 3.64 2.31
CA LEU A 184 4.36 2.89 1.06
C LEU A 184 2.88 2.69 0.70
N TYR A 185 2.45 3.36 -0.37
CA TYR A 185 1.07 3.23 -0.87
C TYR A 185 0.87 1.87 -1.55
N TRP A 186 -0.36 1.38 -1.45
CA TRP A 186 -0.74 0.11 -2.04
C TRP A 186 -0.45 0.03 -3.55
N ASP A 187 -0.74 1.11 -4.28
CA ASP A 187 -0.56 1.18 -5.72
C ASP A 187 0.90 1.04 -6.12
N LEU A 188 1.82 1.68 -5.39
CA LEU A 188 3.26 1.59 -5.64
C LEU A 188 3.82 0.20 -5.32
N ASP A 189 3.40 -0.42 -4.21
CA ASP A 189 3.81 -1.78 -3.83
C ASP A 189 3.35 -2.79 -4.90
N MET A 190 2.10 -2.69 -5.36
CA MET A 190 1.56 -3.53 -6.43
C MET A 190 2.25 -3.27 -7.77
N ALA A 191 2.47 -2.01 -8.15
CA ALA A 191 3.19 -1.65 -9.37
C ALA A 191 4.61 -2.22 -9.38
N THR A 192 5.29 -2.16 -8.25
CA THR A 192 6.64 -2.72 -8.11
C THR A 192 6.64 -4.24 -8.30
N LEU A 193 5.72 -4.97 -7.67
CA LEU A 193 5.60 -6.43 -7.80
C LEU A 193 5.26 -6.87 -9.23
N LEU A 194 4.48 -6.06 -9.95
CA LEU A 194 4.01 -6.35 -11.30
C LEU A 194 4.87 -5.72 -12.40
N SER A 195 5.87 -4.92 -12.06
CA SER A 195 6.72 -4.17 -12.99
C SER A 195 7.40 -5.04 -14.05
N GLN A 196 7.72 -6.28 -13.72
CA GLN A 196 8.43 -7.21 -14.59
C GLN A 196 7.54 -8.29 -15.23
N VAL A 197 6.21 -8.26 -15.02
CA VAL A 197 5.29 -9.27 -15.57
C VAL A 197 5.32 -9.30 -17.09
N GLY A 198 5.50 -8.14 -17.73
CA GLY A 198 5.63 -8.06 -19.18
C GLY A 198 6.84 -8.79 -19.78
N CYS A 199 7.88 -9.04 -18.97
CA CYS A 199 9.07 -9.78 -19.42
C CYS A 199 8.78 -11.25 -19.77
N VAL A 200 7.67 -11.82 -19.27
CA VAL A 200 7.27 -13.21 -19.56
C VAL A 200 6.88 -13.41 -21.04
N VAL A 201 6.41 -12.35 -21.68
CA VAL A 201 5.90 -12.38 -23.06
C VAL A 201 7.00 -12.16 -24.09
N VAL A 202 8.10 -11.54 -23.68
CA VAL A 202 9.20 -11.16 -24.60
C VAL A 202 10.30 -12.21 -24.48
N ALA A 203 10.67 -12.82 -25.60
CA ALA A 203 11.71 -13.85 -25.63
C ALA A 203 13.11 -13.26 -25.33
N ASP A 204 13.96 -14.02 -24.65
CA ASP A 204 15.27 -13.61 -24.13
C ASP A 204 16.29 -13.08 -25.17
N ASP A 205 15.99 -13.17 -26.49
CA ASP A 205 16.95 -12.89 -27.55
C ASP A 205 17.06 -11.42 -27.99
N GLN A 206 16.29 -10.49 -27.37
CA GLN A 206 16.28 -9.08 -27.78
C GLN A 206 16.54 -8.11 -26.62
N GLU A 207 17.72 -8.12 -26.04
CA GLU A 207 18.07 -7.37 -24.81
C GLU A 207 17.89 -5.84 -24.87
N GLY A 208 17.88 -5.20 -26.03
CA GLY A 208 17.83 -3.74 -26.17
C GLY A 208 16.41 -3.14 -26.29
N GLU A 209 15.52 -3.76 -27.07
CA GLU A 209 14.13 -3.30 -27.29
C GLU A 209 13.17 -3.77 -26.18
N ILE A 210 13.51 -4.83 -25.47
CA ILE A 210 12.72 -5.45 -24.42
C ILE A 210 12.51 -4.49 -23.25
N GLN A 211 13.54 -3.70 -22.88
CA GLN A 211 13.51 -2.84 -21.69
C GLN A 211 12.44 -1.73 -21.76
N THR A 212 12.05 -1.29 -22.93
CA THR A 212 11.02 -0.24 -23.09
C THR A 212 9.62 -0.80 -23.31
N THR A 213 9.49 -2.00 -23.88
CA THR A 213 8.21 -2.57 -24.33
C THR A 213 7.50 -3.37 -23.23
N HIS A 214 8.25 -4.01 -22.30
CA HIS A 214 7.62 -4.85 -21.26
C HIS A 214 6.74 -4.06 -20.28
N GLY A 215 7.06 -2.78 -20.03
CA GLY A 215 6.24 -1.91 -19.18
C GLY A 215 4.87 -1.65 -19.80
N GLU A 216 4.79 -1.41 -21.10
CA GLU A 216 3.53 -1.24 -21.83
C GLU A 216 2.72 -2.53 -21.87
N ILE A 217 3.38 -3.67 -22.10
CA ILE A 217 2.74 -5.00 -22.10
C ILE A 217 2.15 -5.28 -20.71
N ALA A 218 2.94 -5.05 -19.65
CA ALA A 218 2.47 -5.23 -18.28
C ALA A 218 1.27 -4.33 -17.98
N ALA A 219 1.34 -3.04 -18.32
CA ALA A 219 0.24 -2.11 -18.13
C ALA A 219 -1.03 -2.54 -18.86
N HIS A 220 -0.92 -2.97 -20.12
CA HIS A 220 -2.07 -3.47 -20.89
C HIS A 220 -2.73 -4.70 -20.25
N LEU A 221 -1.95 -5.61 -19.67
CA LEU A 221 -2.49 -6.76 -18.93
C LEU A 221 -3.25 -6.32 -17.68
N LEU A 222 -2.75 -5.29 -16.99
CA LEU A 222 -3.30 -4.80 -15.72
C LEU A 222 -4.56 -3.95 -15.90
N GLU A 223 -4.69 -3.19 -17.01
CA GLU A 223 -5.86 -2.35 -17.31
C GLU A 223 -7.19 -3.13 -17.30
N ASN A 224 -7.16 -4.42 -17.59
CA ASN A 224 -8.35 -5.27 -17.61
C ASN A 224 -8.76 -5.79 -16.23
N ILE A 225 -7.98 -5.49 -15.20
CA ILE A 225 -8.26 -5.92 -13.83
C ILE A 225 -8.82 -4.73 -13.04
N PRO A 226 -10.08 -4.78 -12.58
CA PRO A 226 -10.66 -3.68 -11.81
C PRO A 226 -9.78 -3.28 -10.62
N ARG A 227 -9.60 -1.98 -10.41
CA ARG A 227 -8.78 -1.36 -9.35
C ARG A 227 -7.27 -1.42 -9.57
N LEU A 228 -6.79 -2.03 -10.64
CA LEU A 228 -5.37 -1.98 -11.02
C LEU A 228 -5.05 -0.90 -12.06
N GLU A 229 -6.02 -0.08 -12.46
CA GLU A 229 -5.81 1.03 -13.39
C GLU A 229 -4.70 1.99 -12.91
N PRO A 230 -4.66 2.45 -11.64
CA PRO A 230 -3.56 3.29 -11.14
C PRO A 230 -2.21 2.55 -11.13
N VAL A 231 -2.23 1.25 -10.87
CA VAL A 231 -1.04 0.38 -10.92
C VAL A 231 -0.51 0.27 -12.35
N ALA A 232 -1.42 0.09 -13.32
CA ALA A 232 -1.08 0.04 -14.74
C ALA A 232 -0.41 1.34 -15.22
N ASP A 233 -0.93 2.49 -14.79
CA ASP A 233 -0.36 3.80 -15.12
C ASP A 233 1.06 3.99 -14.58
N ILE A 234 1.31 3.58 -13.34
CA ILE A 234 2.65 3.60 -12.74
C ILE A 234 3.61 2.68 -13.51
N VAL A 235 3.18 1.46 -13.82
CA VAL A 235 4.01 0.47 -14.54
C VAL A 235 4.31 0.92 -15.97
N ARG A 236 3.36 1.56 -16.66
CA ARG A 236 3.53 2.04 -18.04
C ARG A 236 4.70 3.01 -18.17
N VAL A 237 4.87 3.89 -17.21
CA VAL A 237 5.88 4.95 -17.26
C VAL A 237 7.22 4.57 -16.64
N GLN A 238 7.39 3.33 -16.17
CA GLN A 238 8.62 2.87 -15.48
C GLN A 238 9.91 3.04 -16.31
N HIS A 239 9.81 3.15 -17.63
CA HIS A 239 10.92 3.40 -18.55
C HIS A 239 10.75 4.72 -19.34
N ALA A 240 9.64 5.41 -19.15
CA ALA A 240 9.40 6.67 -19.82
C ALA A 240 10.21 7.80 -19.19
N HIS A 241 10.45 8.83 -19.99
CA HIS A 241 11.02 10.06 -19.44
C HIS A 241 9.99 10.71 -18.51
N ALA A 242 10.40 11.03 -17.29
CA ALA A 242 9.54 11.75 -16.36
C ALA A 242 9.12 13.10 -16.96
N PRO A 243 7.88 13.53 -16.76
CA PRO A 243 7.50 14.89 -17.05
C PRO A 243 8.40 15.81 -16.21
N ILE A 244 9.09 16.74 -16.89
CA ILE A 244 9.94 17.74 -16.23
C ILE A 244 9.01 18.63 -15.40
N THR A 245 8.92 18.38 -14.12
CA THR A 245 8.38 19.33 -13.16
C THR A 245 9.57 19.99 -12.51
N ASP A 246 9.71 21.31 -12.67
CA ASP A 246 10.80 22.11 -12.04
C ASP A 246 10.72 22.14 -10.50
N ALA A 247 9.92 21.29 -9.90
CA ALA A 247 9.64 21.28 -8.48
C ALA A 247 10.52 20.22 -7.77
N ASP A 248 11.60 20.70 -7.17
CA ASP A 248 12.46 19.90 -6.27
C ASP A 248 11.84 19.66 -4.88
N ASP A 249 10.59 20.07 -4.67
CA ASP A 249 9.88 19.85 -3.40
C ASP A 249 8.84 18.72 -3.56
N ALA A 250 9.06 17.63 -2.83
CA ALA A 250 8.17 16.45 -2.80
C ALA A 250 6.70 16.80 -2.44
N ASN A 251 6.47 17.91 -1.74
CA ASN A 251 5.12 18.32 -1.34
C ASN A 251 4.31 18.93 -2.50
N THR A 252 4.94 19.26 -3.61
CA THR A 252 4.28 19.79 -4.80
C THR A 252 3.82 18.70 -5.76
N TRP A 253 4.27 17.45 -5.55
CA TRP A 253 3.94 16.31 -6.38
C TRP A 253 2.66 15.62 -5.88
N THR A 254 1.83 15.17 -6.82
CA THR A 254 0.73 14.26 -6.46
C THR A 254 1.30 12.89 -6.09
N ASP A 255 0.54 12.12 -5.30
CA ASP A 255 0.96 10.77 -4.92
C ASP A 255 1.19 9.87 -6.16
N GLU A 256 0.38 10.03 -7.22
CA GLU A 256 0.52 9.31 -8.48
C GLU A 256 1.83 9.65 -9.20
N GLN A 257 2.17 10.94 -9.31
CA GLN A 257 3.43 11.40 -9.90
C GLN A 257 4.62 10.89 -9.12
N LEU A 258 4.57 10.97 -7.80
CA LEU A 258 5.64 10.52 -6.92
C LEU A 258 5.83 9.01 -7.03
N ASN A 259 4.76 8.22 -7.00
CA ASN A 259 4.81 6.76 -7.13
C ASN A 259 5.42 6.33 -8.47
N ALA A 260 5.02 6.97 -9.57
CA ALA A 260 5.57 6.69 -10.89
C ALA A 260 7.08 7.00 -10.97
N GLU A 261 7.49 8.13 -10.42
CA GLU A 261 8.90 8.55 -10.42
C GLU A 261 9.76 7.67 -9.50
N MET A 262 9.24 7.27 -8.33
CA MET A 262 9.94 6.35 -7.43
C MET A 262 10.19 5.00 -8.10
N LEU A 263 9.20 4.43 -8.79
CA LEU A 263 9.39 3.17 -9.52
C LEU A 263 10.39 3.34 -10.65
N ARG A 264 10.27 4.40 -11.46
CA ARG A 264 11.18 4.69 -12.57
C ARG A 264 12.65 4.81 -12.09
N ALA A 265 12.87 5.60 -11.05
CA ALA A 265 14.20 5.81 -10.49
C ALA A 265 14.77 4.53 -9.88
N ALA A 266 13.97 3.73 -9.19
CA ALA A 266 14.38 2.46 -8.60
C ALA A 266 14.76 1.42 -9.66
N VAL A 267 13.99 1.31 -10.76
CA VAL A 267 14.28 0.42 -11.89
C VAL A 267 15.59 0.82 -12.59
N ALA A 268 15.79 2.11 -12.84
CA ALA A 268 17.00 2.61 -13.46
C ALA A 268 18.22 2.43 -12.55
N TYR A 269 18.09 2.67 -11.26
CA TYR A 269 19.14 2.46 -10.26
C TYR A 269 19.56 0.98 -10.15
N ASP A 270 18.57 0.06 -10.08
CA ASP A 270 18.84 -1.39 -10.08
C ASP A 270 19.58 -1.84 -11.36
N ALA A 271 19.22 -1.28 -12.50
CA ALA A 271 19.89 -1.62 -13.77
C ALA A 271 21.37 -1.23 -13.75
N LEU A 272 21.72 -0.03 -13.25
CA LEU A 272 23.11 0.43 -13.12
C LEU A 272 23.90 -0.43 -12.12
N LEU A 273 23.32 -0.73 -10.95
CA LEU A 273 23.94 -1.61 -9.96
C LEU A 273 24.13 -3.03 -10.50
N SER A 274 23.18 -3.54 -11.27
CA SER A 274 23.27 -4.86 -11.91
C SER A 274 24.31 -4.91 -13.04
N ALA A 275 24.61 -3.75 -13.69
CA ALA A 275 25.69 -3.60 -14.64
C ALA A 275 27.08 -3.50 -13.98
N GLY A 276 27.14 -3.49 -12.65
CA GLY A 276 28.40 -3.46 -11.88
C GLY A 276 28.85 -2.06 -11.44
N GLU A 277 28.01 -1.04 -11.66
CA GLU A 277 28.32 0.31 -11.17
C GLU A 277 28.30 0.38 -9.65
N SER A 278 29.18 1.19 -9.09
CA SER A 278 29.13 1.50 -7.66
C SER A 278 27.92 2.41 -7.35
N ARG A 279 27.44 2.37 -6.10
CA ARG A 279 26.30 3.22 -5.68
C ARG A 279 26.50 4.71 -5.99
N PRO A 280 27.65 5.34 -5.66
CA PRO A 280 27.88 6.75 -6.03
C PRO A 280 27.87 6.96 -7.55
N ALA A 281 28.52 6.06 -8.31
CA ALA A 281 28.56 6.16 -9.77
C ALA A 281 27.17 6.00 -10.40
N ALA A 282 26.32 5.12 -9.88
CA ALA A 282 24.94 4.94 -10.32
C ALA A 282 24.11 6.21 -10.07
N ILE A 283 24.26 6.87 -8.93
CA ILE A 283 23.58 8.13 -8.63
C ILE A 283 24.07 9.27 -9.55
N GLU A 284 25.38 9.39 -9.78
CA GLU A 284 25.95 10.35 -10.72
C GLU A 284 25.43 10.09 -12.14
N ALA A 285 25.38 8.85 -12.57
CA ALA A 285 24.85 8.47 -13.88
C ALA A 285 23.37 8.85 -14.02
N LEU A 286 22.53 8.62 -13.01
CA LEU A 286 21.12 9.04 -12.99
C LEU A 286 20.98 10.55 -13.04
N ALA A 287 21.80 11.30 -12.29
CA ALA A 287 21.79 12.77 -12.28
C ALA A 287 22.24 13.37 -13.62
N ALA A 288 23.06 12.65 -14.39
CA ALA A 288 23.56 13.07 -15.69
C ALA A 288 22.64 12.70 -16.87
N THR A 289 21.53 12.03 -16.65
CA THR A 289 20.56 11.68 -17.71
C THR A 289 19.87 12.92 -18.27
N THR A 290 19.30 12.80 -19.46
CA THR A 290 18.55 13.91 -20.12
C THR A 290 17.35 14.35 -19.29
N THR A 291 16.77 13.45 -18.52
CA THR A 291 15.64 13.69 -17.60
C THR A 291 15.98 13.08 -16.23
N PRO A 292 16.81 13.79 -15.45
CA PRO A 292 17.24 13.27 -14.16
C PRO A 292 16.05 13.17 -13.18
N PRO A 293 16.07 12.21 -12.24
CA PRO A 293 15.15 12.23 -11.13
C PRO A 293 15.29 13.52 -10.32
N PRO A 294 14.22 14.03 -9.70
CA PRO A 294 14.30 15.16 -8.77
C PRO A 294 15.34 14.92 -7.68
N ARG A 295 15.92 16.01 -7.17
CA ARG A 295 16.99 15.92 -6.18
C ARG A 295 16.60 15.14 -4.93
N PHE A 296 15.39 15.33 -4.42
CA PHE A 296 14.91 14.59 -3.25
C PHE A 296 14.80 13.07 -3.49
N ILE A 297 14.54 12.62 -4.73
CA ILE A 297 14.57 11.20 -5.12
C ILE A 297 16.00 10.68 -5.16
N LEU A 298 16.95 11.46 -5.72
CA LEU A 298 18.37 11.10 -5.72
C LEU A 298 18.95 11.03 -4.31
N ASP A 299 18.56 11.96 -3.44
CA ASP A 299 18.94 11.96 -2.02
C ASP A 299 18.37 10.71 -1.31
N ALA A 300 17.11 10.36 -1.55
CA ALA A 300 16.52 9.13 -1.02
C ALA A 300 17.22 7.86 -1.53
N LEU A 301 17.59 7.80 -2.82
CA LEU A 301 18.38 6.68 -3.38
C LEU A 301 19.76 6.60 -2.74
N ASN A 302 20.38 7.73 -2.42
CA ASN A 302 21.70 7.76 -1.77
C ASN A 302 21.67 7.20 -0.34
N GLU A 303 20.55 7.34 0.36
CA GLU A 303 20.31 6.74 1.67
C GLU A 303 20.02 5.24 1.58
N CYS A 304 19.50 4.77 0.44
CA CYS A 304 19.22 3.35 0.24
C CYS A 304 20.51 2.53 0.37
N GLN A 305 20.39 1.45 1.12
CA GLN A 305 21.35 0.35 1.15
C GLN A 305 20.68 -0.87 0.51
N PRO A 306 20.45 -0.86 -0.82
CA PRO A 306 19.89 -2.03 -1.47
C PRO A 306 20.76 -3.18 -1.04
N GLY A 307 20.12 -4.23 -0.53
CA GLY A 307 20.77 -5.28 0.19
C GLY A 307 22.01 -5.72 -0.59
N ASN A 308 23.16 -5.58 0.04
CA ASN A 308 24.37 -6.23 -0.38
C ASN A 308 24.19 -7.75 -0.11
N ASP A 309 23.07 -8.27 -0.56
CA ASP A 309 22.87 -9.70 -0.65
C ASP A 309 23.66 -10.20 -1.85
N VAL A 310 24.99 -10.03 -1.69
CA VAL A 310 25.94 -10.80 -2.45
C VAL A 310 25.49 -12.24 -2.27
N LEU A 311 24.97 -12.82 -3.35
CA LEU A 311 24.70 -14.24 -3.38
C LEU A 311 26.02 -14.92 -3.07
N VAL A 312 26.09 -15.63 -1.99
CA VAL A 312 27.27 -16.39 -1.59
C VAL A 312 26.92 -17.89 -1.63
N GLU A 313 27.87 -18.67 -2.04
CA GLU A 313 27.76 -20.12 -1.97
C GLU A 313 27.67 -20.57 -0.52
N ALA A 314 26.69 -21.42 -0.24
CA ALA A 314 26.49 -22.01 1.08
C ALA A 314 25.97 -23.44 0.96
N SER A 315 26.32 -24.23 1.95
CA SER A 315 25.75 -25.58 2.16
C SER A 315 24.73 -25.49 3.27
N VAL A 316 23.47 -25.83 2.97
CA VAL A 316 22.34 -25.71 3.90
C VAL A 316 21.60 -27.04 4.04
N PHE A 317 20.92 -27.22 5.16
CA PHE A 317 20.01 -28.36 5.35
C PHE A 317 18.59 -28.03 4.82
N VAL A 318 17.79 -29.05 4.52
CA VAL A 318 16.41 -28.91 4.05
C VAL A 318 15.57 -28.00 4.98
N GLY A 319 15.80 -28.09 6.30
CA GLY A 319 15.13 -27.25 7.27
C GLY A 319 15.42 -25.75 7.12
N ASP A 320 16.59 -25.42 6.61
CA ASP A 320 17.13 -24.07 6.50
C ASP A 320 16.89 -23.43 5.11
N LEU A 321 16.27 -24.17 4.19
CA LEU A 321 15.93 -23.65 2.87
C LEU A 321 14.92 -22.49 3.01
N VAL A 322 15.20 -21.36 2.37
CA VAL A 322 14.30 -20.21 2.29
C VAL A 322 14.03 -19.83 0.83
N PRO A 323 12.86 -19.25 0.54
CA PRO A 323 12.55 -18.76 -0.80
C PRO A 323 13.61 -17.77 -1.32
N GLY A 324 13.94 -17.88 -2.61
CA GLY A 324 14.97 -17.04 -3.25
C GLY A 324 16.38 -17.65 -3.25
N MET A 325 16.64 -18.77 -2.59
CA MET A 325 17.88 -19.54 -2.76
C MET A 325 17.91 -20.21 -4.14
N HIS A 326 19.10 -20.31 -4.76
CA HIS A 326 19.29 -21.02 -6.03
C HIS A 326 20.12 -22.27 -5.82
N LEU A 327 19.68 -23.39 -6.37
CA LEU A 327 20.44 -24.63 -6.32
C LEU A 327 21.69 -24.53 -7.19
N LEU A 328 22.85 -24.91 -6.64
CA LEU A 328 24.12 -25.00 -7.39
C LEU A 328 24.25 -26.31 -8.16
N HIS A 329 23.53 -27.35 -7.74
CA HIS A 329 23.53 -28.66 -8.37
C HIS A 329 22.12 -29.25 -8.36
N ASP A 330 21.90 -30.27 -9.20
CA ASP A 330 20.69 -31.08 -9.19
C ASP A 330 20.45 -31.65 -7.79
N LEU A 331 19.22 -31.54 -7.30
CA LEU A 331 18.80 -32.07 -5.99
C LEU A 331 18.07 -33.40 -6.16
N TYR A 332 18.52 -34.41 -5.44
CA TYR A 332 17.95 -35.75 -5.50
C TYR A 332 17.36 -36.17 -4.14
N ALA A 333 16.29 -36.95 -4.20
CA ALA A 333 15.82 -37.71 -3.05
C ALA A 333 16.80 -38.88 -2.79
N ALA A 334 16.81 -39.41 -1.56
CA ALA A 334 17.62 -40.58 -1.21
C ALA A 334 17.27 -41.84 -2.05
N SER A 335 16.11 -41.86 -2.71
CA SER A 335 15.68 -42.86 -3.68
C SER A 335 16.31 -42.71 -5.07
N GLY A 336 17.11 -41.66 -5.31
CA GLY A 336 17.67 -41.32 -6.61
C GLY A 336 16.73 -40.53 -7.54
N ALA A 337 15.51 -40.18 -7.09
CA ALA A 337 14.58 -39.37 -7.90
C ALA A 337 15.01 -37.89 -7.87
N LYS A 338 15.12 -37.27 -9.05
CA LYS A 338 15.44 -35.83 -9.16
C LYS A 338 14.25 -35.00 -8.67
N LEU A 339 14.50 -34.16 -7.66
CA LEU A 339 13.52 -33.26 -7.04
C LEU A 339 13.50 -31.89 -7.70
N ALA A 340 14.69 -31.35 -8.02
CA ALA A 340 14.87 -30.08 -8.68
C ALA A 340 16.20 -30.06 -9.47
N GLY A 341 16.27 -29.23 -10.51
CA GLY A 341 17.46 -29.08 -11.33
C GLY A 341 18.43 -28.04 -10.80
N GLU A 342 19.67 -28.10 -11.27
CA GLU A 342 20.68 -27.04 -11.13
C GLU A 342 20.09 -25.67 -11.56
N ALA A 343 20.56 -24.59 -10.97
CA ALA A 343 20.09 -23.21 -11.17
C ALA A 343 18.60 -22.96 -10.84
N THR A 344 17.88 -23.95 -10.31
CA THR A 344 16.49 -23.74 -9.89
C THR A 344 16.40 -22.81 -8.69
N THR A 345 15.57 -21.76 -8.81
CA THR A 345 15.21 -20.93 -7.67
C THR A 345 14.21 -21.64 -6.79
N LEU A 346 14.49 -21.69 -5.51
CA LEU A 346 13.63 -22.31 -4.51
C LEU A 346 12.46 -21.41 -4.14
N ALA A 347 11.30 -21.62 -4.78
CA ALA A 347 10.04 -21.02 -4.36
C ALA A 347 9.47 -21.72 -3.11
N ALA A 348 8.62 -21.04 -2.35
CA ALA A 348 8.01 -21.57 -1.13
C ALA A 348 7.32 -22.94 -1.35
N VAL A 349 6.61 -23.09 -2.48
CA VAL A 349 5.94 -24.34 -2.88
C VAL A 349 6.94 -25.47 -3.11
N LEU A 350 8.06 -25.19 -3.79
CA LEU A 350 9.10 -26.17 -4.05
C LEU A 350 9.79 -26.58 -2.76
N ILE A 351 10.09 -25.62 -1.86
CA ILE A 351 10.64 -25.89 -0.52
C ILE A 351 9.71 -26.79 0.29
N ALA A 352 8.41 -26.50 0.29
CA ALA A 352 7.41 -27.33 0.99
C ALA A 352 7.40 -28.76 0.43
N ARG A 353 7.51 -28.91 -0.90
CA ARG A 353 7.62 -30.21 -1.54
C ARG A 353 8.91 -30.94 -1.16
N ILE A 354 10.07 -30.27 -1.19
CA ILE A 354 11.37 -30.85 -0.78
C ILE A 354 11.31 -31.29 0.69
N ARG A 355 10.75 -30.46 1.58
CA ARG A 355 10.53 -30.83 3.01
C ARG A 355 9.65 -32.05 3.18
N GLY A 356 8.59 -32.15 2.37
CA GLY A 356 7.72 -33.33 2.35
C GLY A 356 8.46 -34.60 1.94
N PHE A 357 9.33 -34.53 0.92
CA PHE A 357 10.18 -35.66 0.54
C PHE A 357 11.23 -36.00 1.59
N ALA A 358 11.86 -34.99 2.22
CA ALA A 358 12.85 -35.20 3.27
C ALA A 358 12.25 -35.96 4.48
N GLY A 359 10.99 -35.67 4.86
CA GLY A 359 10.30 -36.38 5.93
C GLY A 359 9.91 -37.81 5.62
N ASN A 360 9.72 -38.17 4.35
CA ASN A 360 9.21 -39.50 3.95
C ASN A 360 10.28 -40.43 3.37
N VAL A 361 11.15 -39.91 2.53
CA VAL A 361 12.10 -40.71 1.72
C VAL A 361 13.54 -40.31 2.04
N GLY A 362 13.77 -39.12 2.57
CA GLY A 362 15.07 -38.49 2.70
C GLY A 362 15.47 -37.70 1.45
N VAL A 363 16.35 -36.74 1.64
CA VAL A 363 16.97 -35.89 0.59
C VAL A 363 18.45 -35.88 0.84
N GLU A 364 19.24 -35.80 -0.22
CA GLU A 364 20.69 -35.68 -0.10
C GLU A 364 21.05 -34.32 0.55
N GLU A 365 21.76 -34.36 1.67
CA GLU A 365 22.21 -33.18 2.42
C GLU A 365 23.71 -33.24 2.71
N PRO A 366 24.41 -32.11 2.83
CA PRO A 366 23.92 -30.74 2.70
C PRO A 366 23.66 -30.33 1.25
N ILE A 367 22.73 -29.39 1.05
CA ILE A 367 22.34 -28.86 -0.25
C ILE A 367 23.19 -27.62 -0.55
N ALA A 368 23.93 -27.66 -1.68
CA ALA A 368 24.68 -26.50 -2.13
C ALA A 368 23.76 -25.48 -2.82
N VAL A 369 23.78 -24.25 -2.32
CA VAL A 369 22.94 -23.16 -2.81
C VAL A 369 23.72 -21.86 -2.94
N MET A 370 23.29 -21.02 -3.88
CA MET A 370 23.58 -19.60 -3.84
C MET A 370 22.47 -18.93 -3.03
N ALA A 371 22.82 -18.22 -1.99
CA ALA A 371 21.84 -17.57 -1.12
C ALA A 371 22.32 -16.17 -0.72
N PRO A 372 21.36 -15.25 -0.44
CA PRO A 372 21.69 -13.96 0.12
C PRO A 372 22.50 -14.09 1.43
N ARG A 373 23.57 -13.34 1.57
CA ARG A 373 24.42 -13.38 2.77
C ARG A 373 23.65 -13.11 4.06
N SER A 374 22.62 -12.26 3.99
CA SER A 374 21.71 -11.98 5.10
C SER A 374 20.86 -13.19 5.49
N ALA A 375 20.47 -14.04 4.55
CA ALA A 375 19.77 -15.27 4.82
C ALA A 375 20.70 -16.30 5.51
N ILE A 376 21.96 -16.37 5.10
CA ILE A 376 22.93 -17.34 5.65
C ILE A 376 23.39 -16.96 7.05
N SER A 377 23.55 -15.67 7.36
CA SER A 377 23.97 -15.23 8.70
C SER A 377 23.02 -15.64 9.83
N ARG A 378 21.81 -16.05 9.49
CA ARG A 378 20.77 -16.53 10.42
C ARG A 378 20.67 -18.06 10.50
N LEU A 379 21.41 -18.77 9.64
CA LEU A 379 21.32 -20.22 9.51
C LEU A 379 22.42 -20.94 10.33
N ARG A 380 22.14 -22.16 10.76
CA ARG A 380 23.16 -23.06 11.31
C ARG A 380 23.99 -23.62 10.15
N VAL A 381 25.11 -22.95 9.82
CA VAL A 381 26.05 -23.47 8.81
C VAL A 381 26.68 -24.78 9.35
N PRO A 382 26.64 -25.88 8.61
CA PRO A 382 27.43 -27.06 8.93
C PRO A 382 28.94 -26.67 8.91
N ARG A 383 29.64 -27.01 9.96
CA ARG A 383 31.11 -26.85 10.03
C ARG A 383 31.80 -27.88 9.17
#